data_9f645e22435a1b33283c8b9d1191d798
#
_entry.id   9f645e22435a1b33283c8b9d1191d798
#
_cell.length_a   1.000
_cell.length_b   1.000
_cell.length_c   1.000
_cell.angle_alpha   90.00
_cell.angle_beta   90.00
_cell.angle_gamma   90.00
#
_symmetry.space_group_name_H-M   'P 1'
#
loop_
_entity.id
_entity.type
_entity.pdbx_description
1 polymer ?
#
loop_
_entity_poly.entity_id
_entity_poly.type
_entity_poly.pdbx_seq_one_letter_code
_entity_poly.pdbx_strand_id
1 'polypeptide(L)'
;MALKKVTLADKYDLTQDRIFVTGYQALVRMCLVQKERDRRAGLNTAGYITGYRGSPLGGLDYQFQRAESALKPNDIFFQPGLNEDLAATALWGSQQAELRGEGKFDGVFGIWYGKGPGVDRSGDVFRHANFAGTSKHGGVLALMGEDHTAES
;
A
#
# COMPACT_ATOMS: atom_id res chain seq x y z
N MET A 1 25.69 -5.40 -28.52
CA MET A 1 25.14 -5.31 -27.16
C MET A 1 24.19 -6.48 -26.96
N ALA A 2 24.48 -7.44 -26.08
CA ALA A 2 23.58 -8.59 -25.88
C ALA A 2 22.30 -8.13 -25.19
N LEU A 3 21.15 -8.56 -25.70
CA LEU A 3 19.86 -8.29 -25.09
C LEU A 3 19.78 -8.99 -23.72
N LYS A 4 19.50 -8.25 -22.65
CA LYS A 4 19.29 -8.83 -21.34
C LYS A 4 18.02 -9.67 -21.37
N LYS A 5 18.08 -10.91 -20.88
CA LYS A 5 16.91 -11.76 -20.75
C LYS A 5 16.02 -11.18 -19.65
N VAL A 6 14.79 -10.81 -19.98
CA VAL A 6 13.79 -10.25 -19.07
C VAL A 6 12.69 -11.28 -18.86
N THR A 7 12.23 -11.45 -17.63
CA THR A 7 11.12 -12.34 -17.27
C THR A 7 9.98 -11.58 -16.58
N LEU A 8 8.78 -12.17 -16.58
CA LEU A 8 7.64 -11.57 -15.86
C LEU A 8 7.82 -11.56 -14.36
N ALA A 9 8.72 -12.38 -13.80
CA ALA A 9 9.03 -12.42 -12.38
C ALA A 9 9.93 -11.27 -11.93
N ASP A 10 10.71 -10.67 -12.82
CA ASP A 10 11.65 -9.59 -12.53
C ASP A 10 10.99 -8.38 -11.87
N LYS A 11 9.68 -8.18 -12.10
CA LYS A 11 8.93 -7.06 -11.52
C LYS A 11 8.97 -6.98 -9.99
N TYR A 12 9.15 -8.12 -9.30
CA TYR A 12 9.24 -8.19 -7.83
C TYR A 12 10.65 -8.54 -7.32
N ASP A 13 11.60 -8.78 -8.22
CA ASP A 13 13.00 -9.00 -7.91
C ASP A 13 13.73 -7.65 -7.77
N LEU A 14 14.08 -7.28 -6.53
CA LEU A 14 14.75 -6.01 -6.22
C LEU A 14 16.24 -6.00 -6.62
N THR A 15 16.80 -7.11 -7.06
CA THR A 15 18.19 -7.17 -7.58
C THR A 15 18.30 -6.70 -9.03
N GLN A 16 17.17 -6.56 -9.73
CA GLN A 16 17.15 -6.13 -11.13
C GLN A 16 17.20 -4.60 -11.26
N ASP A 17 18.19 -4.11 -12.02
CA ASP A 17 18.39 -2.67 -12.26
C ASP A 17 17.31 -2.06 -13.17
N ARG A 18 16.81 -2.85 -14.12
CA ARG A 18 15.81 -2.43 -15.11
C ARG A 18 14.76 -3.51 -15.25
N ILE A 19 13.52 -3.09 -15.11
CA ILE A 19 12.34 -3.94 -15.22
C ILE A 19 11.30 -3.28 -16.12
N PHE A 20 10.41 -4.07 -16.66
CA PHE A 20 9.22 -3.59 -17.36
C PHE A 20 7.99 -3.88 -16.49
N VAL A 21 7.27 -2.83 -16.08
CA VAL A 21 6.10 -2.92 -15.21
C VAL A 21 5.00 -1.96 -15.65
N THR A 22 3.77 -2.32 -15.38
CA THR A 22 2.64 -1.37 -15.44
C THR A 22 2.64 -0.45 -14.22
N GLY A 23 1.88 0.65 -14.25
CA GLY A 23 1.71 1.55 -13.11
C GLY A 23 1.25 0.81 -11.84
N TYR A 24 0.27 -0.08 -11.95
CA TYR A 24 -0.19 -0.89 -10.80
C TYR A 24 0.90 -1.81 -10.25
N GLN A 25 1.69 -2.44 -11.13
CA GLN A 25 2.81 -3.29 -10.71
C GLN A 25 3.93 -2.47 -10.06
N ALA A 26 4.13 -1.23 -10.49
CA ALA A 26 5.07 -0.32 -9.84
C ALA A 26 4.64 0.04 -8.42
N LEU A 27 3.35 0.26 -8.18
CA LEU A 27 2.80 0.49 -6.82
C LEU A 27 3.00 -0.71 -5.91
N VAL A 28 2.80 -1.92 -6.40
CA VAL A 28 3.10 -3.15 -5.64
C VAL A 28 4.60 -3.24 -5.33
N ARG A 29 5.46 -3.03 -6.34
CA ARG A 29 6.92 -3.04 -6.16
C ARG A 29 7.39 -1.97 -5.18
N MET A 30 6.76 -0.80 -5.16
CA MET A 30 7.07 0.29 -4.23
C MET A 30 7.02 -0.19 -2.77
N CYS A 31 6.04 -1.02 -2.42
CA CYS A 31 5.94 -1.60 -1.08
C CYS A 31 7.15 -2.49 -0.73
N LEU A 32 7.60 -3.31 -1.68
CA LEU A 32 8.80 -4.14 -1.50
C LEU A 32 10.05 -3.28 -1.38
N VAL A 33 10.16 -2.23 -2.19
CA VAL A 33 11.28 -1.27 -2.11
C VAL A 33 11.29 -0.55 -0.76
N GLN A 34 10.12 -0.14 -0.26
CA GLN A 34 10.02 0.50 1.06
C GLN A 34 10.49 -0.45 2.16
N LYS A 35 9.99 -1.69 2.20
CA LYS A 35 10.44 -2.69 3.18
C LYS A 35 11.95 -2.92 3.12
N GLU A 36 12.52 -3.02 1.93
CA GLU A 36 13.97 -3.23 1.76
C GLU A 36 14.79 -2.01 2.23
N ARG A 37 14.31 -0.79 1.98
CA ARG A 37 14.94 0.44 2.49
C ARG A 37 14.94 0.49 4.01
N ASP A 38 13.81 0.16 4.62
CA ASP A 38 13.68 0.11 6.08
C ASP A 38 14.61 -0.94 6.68
N ARG A 39 14.64 -2.15 6.09
CA ARG A 39 15.56 -3.22 6.51
C ARG A 39 17.03 -2.79 6.44
N ARG A 40 17.43 -2.08 5.39
CA ARG A 40 18.80 -1.53 5.27
C ARG A 40 19.08 -0.44 6.30
N ALA A 41 18.07 0.26 6.76
CA ALA A 41 18.16 1.24 7.84
C ALA A 41 18.11 0.61 9.24
N GLY A 42 18.04 -0.73 9.35
CA GLY A 42 17.96 -1.45 10.62
C GLY A 42 16.56 -1.45 11.25
N LEU A 43 15.53 -1.13 10.47
CA LEU A 43 14.14 -1.08 10.93
C LEU A 43 13.37 -2.34 10.53
N ASN A 44 12.58 -2.88 11.45
CA ASN A 44 11.63 -3.96 11.21
C ASN A 44 10.22 -3.41 11.04
N THR A 45 9.91 -2.81 9.89
CA THR A 45 8.58 -2.29 9.56
C THR A 45 7.68 -3.36 8.94
N ALA A 46 6.38 -3.14 8.96
CA ALA A 46 5.40 -3.91 8.18
C ALA A 46 4.70 -3.01 7.15
N GLY A 47 4.07 -3.63 6.17
CA GLY A 47 3.20 -2.94 5.21
C GLY A 47 1.74 -3.37 5.38
N TYR A 48 0.81 -2.41 5.36
CA TYR A 48 -0.62 -2.69 5.36
C TYR A 48 -1.32 -1.95 4.24
N ILE A 49 -1.87 -2.70 3.30
CA ILE A 49 -2.52 -2.16 2.10
C ILE A 49 -3.99 -2.51 2.14
N THR A 50 -4.85 -1.51 2.10
CA THR A 50 -6.30 -1.69 2.14
C THR A 50 -7.00 -0.57 1.38
N GLY A 51 -8.23 -0.80 0.98
CA GLY A 51 -9.04 0.13 0.23
C GLY A 51 -10.24 -0.58 -0.35
N TYR A 52 -11.00 0.11 -1.17
CA TYR A 52 -12.15 -0.47 -1.83
C TYR A 52 -11.98 -0.42 -3.35
N ARG A 53 -12.19 -1.56 -3.99
CA ARG A 53 -12.04 -1.70 -5.45
C ARG A 53 -13.09 -0.85 -6.18
N GLY A 54 -12.67 -0.20 -7.24
CA GLY A 54 -13.53 0.57 -8.10
C GLY A 54 -12.77 1.11 -9.31
N SER A 55 -13.48 1.42 -10.38
CA SER A 55 -12.89 2.14 -11.50
C SER A 55 -12.44 3.54 -11.05
N PRO A 56 -11.28 4.04 -11.47
CA PRO A 56 -10.28 3.40 -12.33
C PRO A 56 -9.28 2.49 -11.59
N LEU A 57 -9.42 2.28 -10.29
CA LEU A 57 -8.46 1.53 -9.45
C LEU A 57 -8.71 0.02 -9.39
N GLY A 58 -9.69 -0.51 -10.11
CA GLY A 58 -10.06 -1.93 -10.06
C GLY A 58 -8.93 -2.91 -10.42
N GLY A 59 -7.94 -2.48 -11.19
CA GLY A 59 -6.76 -3.28 -11.51
C GLY A 59 -5.75 -3.37 -10.36
N LEU A 60 -5.76 -2.45 -9.41
CA LEU A 60 -4.81 -2.40 -8.30
C LEU A 60 -5.02 -3.56 -7.33
N ASP A 61 -6.26 -3.80 -6.90
CA ASP A 61 -6.66 -4.95 -6.08
C ASP A 61 -6.09 -6.26 -6.62
N TYR A 62 -6.34 -6.48 -7.90
CA TYR A 62 -5.92 -7.68 -8.58
C TYR A 62 -4.40 -7.85 -8.61
N GLN A 63 -3.65 -6.75 -8.77
CA GLN A 63 -2.19 -6.80 -8.76
C GLN A 63 -1.64 -7.10 -7.35
N PHE A 64 -2.21 -6.54 -6.31
CA PHE A 64 -1.83 -6.88 -4.92
C PHE A 64 -2.14 -8.34 -4.60
N GLN A 65 -3.31 -8.84 -4.99
CA GLN A 65 -3.70 -10.24 -4.81
C GLN A 65 -2.72 -11.21 -5.48
N ARG A 66 -2.36 -10.93 -6.74
CA ARG A 66 -1.39 -11.75 -7.50
C ARG A 66 0.03 -11.68 -6.96
N ALA A 67 0.37 -10.64 -6.24
CA ALA A 67 1.69 -10.43 -5.65
C ALA A 67 1.81 -11.01 -4.22
N GLU A 68 0.78 -11.61 -3.68
CA GLU A 68 0.73 -12.06 -2.29
C GLU A 68 1.93 -12.94 -1.91
N SER A 69 2.36 -13.84 -2.79
CA SER A 69 3.52 -14.70 -2.58
C SER A 69 4.85 -13.93 -2.46
N ALA A 70 4.94 -12.72 -3.04
CA ALA A 70 6.10 -11.84 -2.90
C ALA A 70 5.96 -10.90 -1.70
N LEU A 71 4.74 -10.53 -1.31
CA LEU A 71 4.47 -9.56 -0.25
C LEU A 71 4.51 -10.18 1.14
N LYS A 72 3.81 -11.30 1.36
CA LYS A 72 3.72 -11.96 2.68
C LYS A 72 5.07 -12.27 3.35
N PRO A 73 6.06 -12.82 2.64
CA PRO A 73 7.38 -13.08 3.22
C PRO A 73 8.13 -11.82 3.67
N ASN A 74 7.66 -10.65 3.24
CA ASN A 74 8.20 -9.33 3.57
C ASN A 74 7.34 -8.56 4.58
N ASP A 75 6.45 -9.24 5.32
CA ASP A 75 5.52 -8.62 6.27
C ASP A 75 4.64 -7.53 5.64
N ILE A 76 4.28 -7.69 4.39
CA ILE A 76 3.38 -6.77 3.68
C ILE A 76 2.04 -7.48 3.46
N PHE A 77 1.00 -6.92 4.08
CA PHE A 77 -0.34 -7.51 4.12
C PHE A 77 -1.29 -6.71 3.25
N PHE A 78 -1.94 -7.39 2.33
CA PHE A 78 -3.01 -6.84 1.52
C PHE A 78 -4.36 -7.39 2.00
N GLN A 79 -5.25 -6.50 2.40
CA GLN A 79 -6.59 -6.84 2.86
C GLN A 79 -7.60 -5.88 2.26
N PRO A 80 -8.38 -6.29 1.25
CA PRO A 80 -9.45 -5.46 0.71
C PRO A 80 -10.43 -5.06 1.80
N GLY A 81 -10.84 -3.79 1.82
CA GLY A 81 -11.86 -3.30 2.72
C GLY A 81 -13.27 -3.68 2.27
N LEU A 82 -14.20 -3.75 3.20
CA LEU A 82 -15.62 -3.91 2.90
C LEU A 82 -16.21 -2.64 2.27
N ASN A 83 -15.66 -1.50 2.64
CA ASN A 83 -15.90 -0.18 2.06
C ASN A 83 -14.71 0.74 2.38
N GLU A 84 -14.74 1.96 1.85
CA GLU A 84 -13.65 2.92 1.91
C GLU A 84 -13.36 3.42 3.31
N ASP A 85 -14.38 3.75 4.10
CA ASP A 85 -14.22 4.29 5.46
C ASP A 85 -13.77 3.21 6.45
N LEU A 86 -14.23 1.97 6.32
CA LEU A 86 -13.71 0.86 7.12
C LEU A 86 -12.25 0.55 6.77
N ALA A 87 -11.88 0.61 5.49
CA ALA A 87 -10.49 0.49 5.07
C ALA A 87 -9.63 1.62 5.66
N ALA A 88 -10.10 2.86 5.59
CA ALA A 88 -9.39 4.02 6.15
C ALA A 88 -9.26 3.90 7.67
N THR A 89 -10.30 3.44 8.37
CA THR A 89 -10.29 3.23 9.83
C THR A 89 -9.30 2.14 10.22
N ALA A 90 -9.27 1.02 9.49
CA ALA A 90 -8.32 -0.06 9.75
C ALA A 90 -6.87 0.41 9.55
N LEU A 91 -6.64 1.20 8.51
CA LEU A 91 -5.33 1.77 8.23
C LEU A 91 -4.92 2.78 9.31
N TRP A 92 -5.82 3.66 9.75
CA TRP A 92 -5.58 4.55 10.89
C TRP A 92 -5.21 3.75 12.14
N GLY A 93 -5.96 2.68 12.44
CA GLY A 93 -5.64 1.78 13.56
C GLY A 93 -4.21 1.23 13.50
N SER A 94 -3.75 0.83 12.31
CA SER A 94 -2.37 0.35 12.12
C SER A 94 -1.31 1.39 12.45
N GLN A 95 -1.62 2.69 12.31
CA GLN A 95 -0.71 3.79 12.63
C GLN A 95 -0.65 4.11 14.13
N GLN A 96 -1.59 3.60 14.92
CA GLN A 96 -1.68 3.84 16.36
C GLN A 96 -1.10 2.68 17.20
N ALA A 97 -0.83 1.53 16.60
CA ALA A 97 -0.37 0.34 17.31
C ALA A 97 0.91 0.59 18.12
N GLU A 98 1.88 1.29 17.51
CA GLU A 98 3.18 1.57 18.13
C GLU A 98 3.11 2.60 19.27
N LEU A 99 2.10 3.47 19.29
CA LEU A 99 1.98 4.53 20.28
C LEU A 99 1.75 4.01 21.71
N ARG A 100 1.34 2.75 21.83
CA ARG A 100 1.10 2.08 23.10
C ARG A 100 2.20 1.09 23.51
N GLY A 101 3.24 0.94 22.67
CA GLY A 101 4.32 -0.02 22.90
C GLY A 101 3.91 -1.49 22.75
N GLU A 102 2.76 -1.76 22.10
CA GLU A 102 2.21 -3.10 21.90
C GLU A 102 2.50 -3.63 20.48
N GLY A 103 3.13 -2.84 19.64
CA GLY A 103 3.44 -3.18 18.26
C GLY A 103 4.52 -4.24 18.15
N LYS A 104 4.39 -5.09 17.14
CA LYS A 104 5.40 -6.11 16.80
C LYS A 104 6.46 -5.58 15.85
N PHE A 105 6.23 -4.41 15.27
CA PHE A 105 7.06 -3.78 14.25
C PHE A 105 7.43 -2.36 14.70
N ASP A 106 8.54 -1.85 14.19
CA ASP A 106 8.98 -0.47 14.47
C ASP A 106 8.06 0.59 13.88
N GLY A 107 7.21 0.20 12.95
CA GLY A 107 6.18 1.00 12.32
C GLY A 107 5.48 0.25 11.20
N VAL A 108 4.38 0.81 10.73
CA VAL A 108 3.59 0.26 9.62
C VAL A 108 3.47 1.32 8.53
N PHE A 109 4.04 1.07 7.36
CA PHE A 109 3.71 1.88 6.19
C PHE A 109 2.41 1.37 5.57
N GLY A 110 1.57 2.29 5.14
CA GLY A 110 0.25 1.95 4.65
C GLY A 110 -0.09 2.53 3.29
N ILE A 111 -0.95 1.84 2.54
CA ILE A 111 -1.61 2.38 1.36
C ILE A 111 -3.11 2.24 1.53
N TRP A 112 -3.80 3.36 1.44
CA TRP A 112 -5.23 3.39 1.20
C TRP A 112 -5.50 3.69 -0.27
N TYR A 113 -6.51 3.08 -0.85
CA TYR A 113 -6.94 3.40 -2.21
C TYR A 113 -8.46 3.42 -2.31
N GLY A 114 -8.96 4.38 -3.07
CA GLY A 114 -10.37 4.58 -3.33
C GLY A 114 -10.63 5.57 -4.44
N LYS A 115 -11.86 5.60 -4.91
CA LYS A 115 -12.39 6.54 -5.88
C LYS A 115 -12.89 7.81 -5.19
N GLY A 116 -13.20 8.89 -5.95
CA GLY A 116 -13.71 10.16 -5.44
C GLY A 116 -14.83 10.04 -4.39
N PRO A 117 -15.93 9.33 -4.65
CA PRO A 117 -16.98 9.13 -3.66
C PRO A 117 -16.50 8.41 -2.38
N GLY A 118 -15.53 7.53 -2.50
CA GLY A 118 -14.89 6.88 -1.35
C GLY A 118 -14.01 7.82 -0.53
N VAL A 119 -13.40 8.81 -1.18
CA VAL A 119 -12.66 9.90 -0.51
C VAL A 119 -13.63 10.74 0.32
N ASP A 120 -14.74 11.17 -0.27
CA ASP A 120 -15.76 11.96 0.42
C ASP A 120 -16.32 11.20 1.62
N ARG A 121 -16.65 9.94 1.43
CA ARG A 121 -17.14 9.06 2.48
C ARG A 121 -16.13 8.90 3.64
N SER A 122 -14.84 8.83 3.33
CA SER A 122 -13.76 8.62 4.30
C SER A 122 -13.21 9.93 4.89
N GLY A 123 -13.76 11.08 4.53
CA GLY A 123 -13.24 12.41 4.90
C GLY A 123 -13.10 12.61 6.39
N ASP A 124 -14.03 12.12 7.19
CA ASP A 124 -13.97 12.21 8.66
C ASP A 124 -12.82 11.38 9.22
N VAL A 125 -12.68 10.14 8.78
CA VAL A 125 -11.58 9.26 9.18
C VAL A 125 -10.23 9.87 8.83
N PHE A 126 -10.08 10.45 7.64
CA PHE A 126 -8.83 11.12 7.23
C PHE A 126 -8.50 12.32 8.10
N ARG A 127 -9.48 13.13 8.50
CA ARG A 127 -9.26 14.25 9.42
C ARG A 127 -8.78 13.77 10.78
N HIS A 128 -9.43 12.74 11.33
CA HIS A 128 -9.03 12.15 12.61
C HIS A 128 -7.64 11.49 12.53
N ALA A 129 -7.34 10.78 11.46
CA ALA A 129 -6.03 10.17 11.24
C ALA A 129 -4.91 11.23 11.14
N ASN A 130 -5.16 12.33 10.42
CA ASN A 130 -4.23 13.45 10.35
C ASN A 130 -4.01 14.12 11.71
N PHE A 131 -5.07 14.28 12.50
CA PHE A 131 -4.96 14.86 13.82
C PHE A 131 -4.19 13.96 14.81
N ALA A 132 -4.45 12.65 14.76
CA ALA A 132 -3.78 11.67 15.61
C ALA A 132 -2.31 11.44 15.22
N GLY A 133 -2.00 11.63 13.94
CA GLY A 133 -0.66 11.37 13.39
C GLY A 133 -0.36 9.88 13.22
N THR A 134 0.91 9.61 12.97
CA THR A 134 1.45 8.25 12.78
C THR A 134 2.57 7.99 13.77
N SER A 135 2.93 6.72 13.96
CA SER A 135 4.16 6.37 14.66
C SER A 135 5.40 6.89 13.92
N LYS A 136 6.53 6.96 14.60
CA LYS A 136 7.80 7.51 14.06
C LYS A 136 8.21 6.90 12.72
N HIS A 137 8.00 5.60 12.55
CA HIS A 137 8.35 4.83 11.35
C HIS A 137 7.11 4.33 10.59
N GLY A 138 5.96 4.93 10.86
CA GLY A 138 4.73 4.74 10.11
C GLY A 138 4.55 5.77 9.01
N GLY A 139 3.42 5.69 8.33
CA GLY A 139 3.02 6.63 7.30
C GLY A 139 2.01 6.02 6.34
N VAL A 140 1.16 6.85 5.77
CA VAL A 140 0.10 6.40 4.86
C VAL A 140 0.15 7.18 3.55
N LEU A 141 0.08 6.44 2.46
CA LEU A 141 -0.14 6.99 1.11
C LEU A 141 -1.59 6.72 0.71
N ALA A 142 -2.34 7.79 0.43
CA ALA A 142 -3.68 7.67 -0.14
C ALA A 142 -3.60 7.77 -1.69
N LEU A 143 -4.06 6.72 -2.35
CA LEU A 143 -4.18 6.66 -3.81
C LEU A 143 -5.63 6.94 -4.19
N MET A 144 -5.87 8.13 -4.69
CA MET A 144 -7.19 8.58 -5.10
C MET A 144 -7.30 8.45 -6.61
N GLY A 145 -8.09 7.49 -7.07
CA GLY A 145 -8.42 7.34 -8.48
C GLY A 145 -9.69 8.12 -8.81
N GLU A 146 -9.66 8.91 -9.86
CA GLU A 146 -10.83 9.62 -10.33
C GLU A 146 -11.13 9.26 -11.77
N ASP A 147 -12.41 9.11 -12.06
CA ASP A 147 -12.95 8.95 -13.40
C ASP A 147 -13.91 10.11 -13.63
N HIS A 148 -13.38 11.19 -14.20
CA HIS A 148 -14.10 12.43 -14.44
C HIS A 148 -15.23 12.29 -15.46
N THR A 149 -15.34 11.17 -16.14
CA THR A 149 -16.43 10.86 -17.09
C THR A 149 -17.45 9.89 -16.51
N ALA A 150 -17.18 9.29 -15.37
CA ALA A 150 -18.12 8.39 -14.72
C ALA A 150 -19.16 9.21 -13.96
N GLU A 151 -20.42 8.93 -14.20
CA GLU A 151 -21.49 9.37 -13.32
C GLU A 151 -21.37 8.60 -12.00
N SER A 152 -21.13 9.33 -10.94
CA SER A 152 -21.03 8.79 -9.59
C SER A 152 -22.27 9.07 -8.79
#